data_fcd2c291c51957838a5b3da9bb8d145e
#
_entry.id   fcd2c291c51957838a5b3da9bb8d145e
#
_cell.length_a   1.000
_cell.length_b   1.000
_cell.length_c   1.000
_cell.angle_alpha   90.00
_cell.angle_beta   90.00
_cell.angle_gamma   90.00
#
_symmetry.space_group_name_H-M   'P 1'
#
loop_
_entity.id
_entity.type
_entity.pdbx_description
1 polymer ?
#
loop_
_entity_poly.entity_id
_entity_poly.type
_entity_poly.pdbx_seq_one_letter_code
_entity_poly.pdbx_strand_id
1 'polypeptide(L)'
;MAKIMVVDDEADLEVLIKQKFRKQIRQKEYEFLFAINGRDALEKLVSEPEVDIILSDINMPEMDGLTLLSELQESSPLIKSVIVSAYGDMENIRTAMNRGAFDFITKPINFDDLTITMEKTIKQAQQIKNTLKAVKENNILKMYVDENVLNFMGGQEYESKIMVNENIEGSVLFVDLCGFTKISESSKPDVVVKMLNTYFDAMVKEIIDQNGHIDKFIGDAVMAVFRGEYHLDRAIDAALAIRNRINSLPKVEGNEKFQPKV
;
A
#
# COMPACT_ATOMS: atom_id res chain seq x y z
N MET A 1 -5.06 12.72 13.11
CA MET A 1 -6.47 13.17 13.07
C MET A 1 -7.27 12.02 12.47
N ALA A 2 -8.27 11.50 13.17
CA ALA A 2 -9.13 10.46 12.62
C ALA A 2 -10.31 11.09 11.87
N LYS A 3 -10.60 10.59 10.66
CA LYS A 3 -11.67 11.07 9.81
C LYS A 3 -12.86 10.10 9.88
N ILE A 4 -13.99 10.59 10.33
CA ILE A 4 -15.17 9.82 10.68
C ILE A 4 -16.33 10.30 9.82
N MET A 5 -16.97 9.41 9.08
CA MET A 5 -18.18 9.72 8.34
C MET A 5 -19.41 9.23 9.13
N VAL A 6 -20.38 10.10 9.31
CA VAL A 6 -21.67 9.80 9.92
C VAL A 6 -22.72 9.81 8.84
N VAL A 7 -23.47 8.72 8.71
CA VAL A 7 -24.49 8.54 7.69
C VAL A 7 -25.82 8.30 8.40
N ASP A 8 -26.69 9.31 8.36
CA ASP A 8 -27.98 9.29 9.03
C ASP A 8 -28.88 10.35 8.37
N ASP A 9 -30.13 10.05 8.12
CA ASP A 9 -31.08 10.97 7.53
C ASP A 9 -31.65 11.98 8.54
N GLU A 10 -31.38 11.78 9.84
CA GLU A 10 -31.77 12.68 10.91
C GLU A 10 -30.76 13.84 11.07
N ALA A 11 -31.11 15.03 10.60
CA ALA A 11 -30.23 16.21 10.67
C ALA A 11 -29.80 16.59 12.12
N ASP A 12 -30.63 16.26 13.11
CA ASP A 12 -30.36 16.55 14.52
C ASP A 12 -29.13 15.81 15.05
N LEU A 13 -28.83 14.63 14.50
CA LEU A 13 -27.67 13.84 14.92
C LEU A 13 -26.34 14.56 14.62
N GLU A 14 -26.26 15.26 13.51
CA GLU A 14 -25.10 16.09 13.17
C GLU A 14 -24.81 17.13 14.26
N VAL A 15 -25.86 17.84 14.70
CA VAL A 15 -25.73 18.88 15.74
C VAL A 15 -25.27 18.27 17.06
N LEU A 16 -25.85 17.15 17.44
CA LEU A 16 -25.53 16.45 18.70
C LEU A 16 -24.07 15.94 18.69
N ILE A 17 -23.63 15.34 17.60
CA ILE A 17 -22.24 14.85 17.46
C ILE A 17 -21.24 16.01 17.52
N LYS A 18 -21.47 17.09 16.77
CA LYS A 18 -20.61 18.28 16.80
C LYS A 18 -20.54 18.92 18.18
N GLN A 19 -21.64 18.91 18.91
CA GLN A 19 -21.67 19.43 20.29
C GLN A 19 -20.89 18.52 21.25
N LYS A 20 -21.15 17.22 21.22
CA LYS A 20 -20.50 16.25 22.13
C LYS A 20 -19.00 16.19 21.91
N PHE A 21 -18.56 16.13 20.66
CA PHE A 21 -17.14 15.99 20.31
C PHE A 21 -16.43 17.33 20.02
N ARG A 22 -17.04 18.46 20.44
CA ARG A 22 -16.50 19.81 20.21
C ARG A 22 -15.04 19.97 20.64
N LYS A 23 -14.64 19.33 21.75
CA LYS A 23 -13.26 19.40 22.26
C LYS A 23 -12.31 18.69 21.29
N GLN A 24 -12.61 17.47 20.90
CA GLN A 24 -11.81 16.63 20.00
C GLN A 24 -11.70 17.26 18.60
N ILE A 25 -12.78 17.86 18.09
CA ILE A 25 -12.78 18.61 16.83
C ILE A 25 -11.82 19.81 16.91
N ARG A 26 -11.88 20.60 17.99
CA ARG A 26 -11.00 21.77 18.18
C ARG A 26 -9.52 21.38 18.37
N GLN A 27 -9.26 20.22 18.96
CA GLN A 27 -7.93 19.66 19.14
C GLN A 27 -7.40 18.95 17.90
N LYS A 28 -8.21 18.89 16.81
CA LYS A 28 -7.89 18.15 15.57
C LYS A 28 -7.62 16.66 15.81
N GLU A 29 -8.25 16.08 16.81
CA GLU A 29 -8.23 14.64 17.03
C GLU A 29 -9.20 13.93 16.10
N TYR A 30 -10.42 14.51 15.94
CA TYR A 30 -11.47 14.01 15.07
C TYR A 30 -11.89 15.05 14.01
N GLU A 31 -12.17 14.56 12.82
CA GLU A 31 -12.86 15.26 11.75
C GLU A 31 -14.11 14.48 11.37
N PHE A 32 -15.26 15.15 11.39
CA PHE A 32 -16.54 14.55 11.04
C PHE A 32 -17.03 15.01 9.69
N LEU A 33 -17.41 14.05 8.85
CA LEU A 33 -18.14 14.23 7.61
C LEU A 33 -19.56 13.70 7.82
N PHE A 34 -20.54 14.30 7.16
CA PHE A 34 -21.93 13.88 7.30
C PHE A 34 -22.51 13.56 5.93
N ALA A 35 -23.29 12.49 5.87
CA ALA A 35 -24.05 12.06 4.70
C ALA A 35 -25.48 11.70 5.14
N ILE A 36 -26.44 11.97 4.26
CA ILE A 36 -27.87 11.79 4.57
C ILE A 36 -28.41 10.41 4.21
N ASN A 37 -27.67 9.63 3.46
CA ASN A 37 -27.99 8.25 3.08
C ASN A 37 -26.75 7.53 2.53
N GLY A 38 -26.87 6.24 2.22
CA GLY A 38 -25.76 5.45 1.72
C GLY A 38 -25.21 5.91 0.37
N ARG A 39 -26.05 6.45 -0.53
CA ARG A 39 -25.61 6.97 -1.83
C ARG A 39 -24.77 8.23 -1.68
N ASP A 40 -25.24 9.20 -0.89
CA ASP A 40 -24.49 10.41 -0.58
C ASP A 40 -23.14 10.08 0.11
N ALA A 41 -23.14 9.06 0.96
CA ALA A 41 -21.91 8.57 1.60
C ALA A 41 -20.89 8.06 0.56
N LEU A 42 -21.31 7.21 -0.39
CA LEU A 42 -20.43 6.69 -1.44
C LEU A 42 -19.89 7.82 -2.35
N GLU A 43 -20.73 8.80 -2.72
CA GLU A 43 -20.31 9.95 -3.51
C GLU A 43 -19.25 10.79 -2.77
N LYS A 44 -19.44 11.03 -1.48
CA LYS A 44 -18.50 11.76 -0.64
C LYS A 44 -17.18 11.01 -0.45
N LEU A 45 -17.18 9.68 -0.39
CA LEU A 45 -15.96 8.88 -0.29
C LEU A 45 -15.06 8.98 -1.52
N VAL A 46 -15.60 9.28 -2.69
CA VAL A 46 -14.80 9.52 -3.90
C VAL A 46 -13.95 10.78 -3.75
N SER A 47 -14.49 11.83 -3.14
CA SER A 47 -13.76 13.09 -2.90
C SER A 47 -12.94 13.08 -1.61
N GLU A 48 -13.28 12.20 -0.66
CA GLU A 48 -12.69 12.10 0.68
C GLU A 48 -12.18 10.68 0.98
N PRO A 49 -11.16 10.20 0.25
CA PRO A 49 -10.70 8.80 0.34
C PRO A 49 -10.03 8.43 1.67
N GLU A 50 -9.77 9.41 2.53
CA GLU A 50 -9.04 9.20 3.80
C GLU A 50 -9.94 8.88 5.00
N VAL A 51 -11.23 8.60 4.78
CA VAL A 51 -12.14 8.20 5.87
C VAL A 51 -11.60 6.94 6.55
N ASP A 52 -11.57 6.96 7.89
CA ASP A 52 -11.12 5.84 8.71
C ASP A 52 -12.26 4.93 9.12
N ILE A 53 -13.37 5.52 9.57
CA ILE A 53 -14.55 4.81 10.01
C ILE A 53 -15.85 5.46 9.52
N ILE A 54 -16.87 4.64 9.38
CA ILE A 54 -18.23 5.07 9.06
C ILE A 54 -19.15 4.65 10.21
N LEU A 55 -19.97 5.59 10.69
CA LEU A 55 -21.11 5.35 11.58
C LEU A 55 -22.36 5.47 10.73
N SER A 56 -23.09 4.39 10.49
CA SER A 56 -24.24 4.39 9.59
C SER A 56 -25.50 3.92 10.28
N ASP A 57 -26.58 4.71 10.17
CA ASP A 57 -27.90 4.16 10.43
C ASP A 57 -28.25 3.05 9.44
N ILE A 58 -29.11 2.13 9.84
CA ILE A 58 -29.65 1.08 8.97
C ILE A 58 -30.76 1.64 8.09
N ASN A 59 -31.72 2.33 8.68
CA ASN A 59 -32.96 2.71 8.03
C ASN A 59 -32.88 4.11 7.42
N MET A 60 -32.40 4.20 6.20
CA MET A 60 -32.25 5.47 5.47
C MET A 60 -32.92 5.38 4.10
N PRO A 61 -33.39 6.51 3.54
CA PRO A 61 -33.94 6.55 2.20
C PRO A 61 -32.88 6.29 1.12
N GLU A 62 -33.31 5.94 -0.08
CA GLU A 62 -32.51 5.68 -1.28
C GLU A 62 -31.55 4.48 -1.17
N MET A 63 -30.63 4.49 -0.22
CA MET A 63 -29.72 3.40 0.08
C MET A 63 -29.60 3.24 1.60
N ASP A 64 -30.03 2.09 2.09
CA ASP A 64 -29.95 1.71 3.50
C ASP A 64 -28.51 1.39 3.95
N GLY A 65 -28.30 1.33 5.28
CA GLY A 65 -26.99 1.08 5.85
C GLY A 65 -26.44 -0.34 5.61
N LEU A 66 -27.30 -1.34 5.42
CA LEU A 66 -26.90 -2.70 5.10
C LEU A 66 -26.39 -2.83 3.66
N THR A 67 -27.01 -2.10 2.74
CA THR A 67 -26.57 -2.00 1.35
C THR A 67 -25.26 -1.22 1.26
N LEU A 68 -25.18 -0.06 1.94
CA LEU A 68 -23.93 0.70 2.04
C LEU A 68 -22.77 -0.16 2.57
N LEU A 69 -23.01 -0.95 3.62
CA LEU A 69 -22.01 -1.84 4.20
C LEU A 69 -21.49 -2.87 3.17
N SER A 70 -22.37 -3.43 2.36
CA SER A 70 -21.98 -4.40 1.31
C SER A 70 -21.11 -3.74 0.24
N GLU A 71 -21.49 -2.56 -0.25
CA GLU A 71 -20.71 -1.78 -1.22
C GLU A 71 -19.32 -1.39 -0.68
N LEU A 72 -19.24 -1.01 0.60
CA LEU A 72 -17.97 -0.69 1.26
C LEU A 72 -17.03 -1.89 1.37
N GLN A 73 -17.55 -3.08 1.64
CA GLN A 73 -16.72 -4.29 1.70
C GLN A 73 -16.07 -4.61 0.35
N GLU A 74 -16.74 -4.31 -0.76
CA GLU A 74 -16.20 -4.54 -2.10
C GLU A 74 -15.25 -3.41 -2.57
N SER A 75 -15.66 -2.15 -2.36
CA SER A 75 -14.93 -0.99 -2.90
C SER A 75 -13.86 -0.42 -1.97
N SER A 76 -14.05 -0.53 -0.66
CA SER A 76 -13.21 0.16 0.34
C SER A 76 -13.03 -0.68 1.63
N PRO A 77 -12.49 -1.90 1.56
CA PRO A 77 -12.45 -2.86 2.68
C PRO A 77 -11.62 -2.40 3.89
N LEU A 78 -10.86 -1.33 3.75
CA LEU A 78 -10.06 -0.76 4.84
C LEU A 78 -10.87 0.13 5.76
N ILE A 79 -11.99 0.67 5.30
CA ILE A 79 -12.90 1.49 6.10
C ILE A 79 -13.67 0.57 7.03
N LYS A 80 -13.69 0.87 8.32
CA LYS A 80 -14.46 0.12 9.30
C LYS A 80 -15.82 0.76 9.51
N SER A 81 -16.86 -0.06 9.44
CA SER A 81 -18.25 0.39 9.59
C SER A 81 -18.82 -0.02 10.94
N VAL A 82 -19.40 0.93 11.64
CA VAL A 82 -20.19 0.72 12.86
C VAL A 82 -21.64 1.04 12.50
N ILE A 83 -22.51 0.11 12.82
CA ILE A 83 -23.94 0.26 12.51
C ILE A 83 -24.68 0.86 13.72
N VAL A 84 -25.52 1.84 13.43
CA VAL A 84 -26.45 2.41 14.42
C VAL A 84 -27.84 1.85 14.11
N SER A 85 -28.50 1.24 15.11
CA SER A 85 -29.77 0.55 14.88
C SER A 85 -30.77 0.82 16.02
N ALA A 86 -32.06 0.73 15.71
CA ALA A 86 -33.10 0.86 16.73
C ALA A 86 -33.01 -0.27 17.78
N TYR A 87 -33.40 0.05 19.02
CA TYR A 87 -33.48 -0.95 20.08
C TYR A 87 -34.43 -2.08 19.69
N GLY A 88 -33.97 -3.34 19.80
CA GLY A 88 -34.75 -4.52 19.45
C GLY A 88 -34.58 -5.04 18.03
N ASP A 89 -33.84 -4.36 17.18
CA ASP A 89 -33.60 -4.75 15.77
C ASP A 89 -32.45 -5.79 15.64
N MET A 90 -32.53 -6.86 16.39
CA MET A 90 -31.49 -7.89 16.48
C MET A 90 -31.25 -8.62 15.16
N GLU A 91 -32.26 -8.72 14.28
CA GLU A 91 -32.12 -9.39 12.99
C GLU A 91 -31.24 -8.58 12.03
N ASN A 92 -31.47 -7.27 11.94
CA ASN A 92 -30.65 -6.37 11.12
C ASN A 92 -29.24 -6.22 11.70
N ILE A 93 -29.08 -6.14 13.03
CA ILE A 93 -27.77 -6.14 13.69
C ILE A 93 -26.99 -7.42 13.32
N ARG A 94 -27.61 -8.59 13.44
CA ARG A 94 -26.97 -9.85 13.05
C ARG A 94 -26.59 -9.89 11.57
N THR A 95 -27.46 -9.38 10.71
CA THR A 95 -27.19 -9.28 9.28
C THR A 95 -26.00 -8.36 9.01
N ALA A 96 -25.95 -7.19 9.67
CA ALA A 96 -24.82 -6.27 9.56
C ALA A 96 -23.50 -6.90 9.99
N MET A 97 -23.48 -7.56 11.13
CA MET A 97 -22.28 -8.26 11.63
C MET A 97 -21.81 -9.35 10.66
N ASN A 98 -22.74 -10.14 10.10
CA ASN A 98 -22.43 -11.15 9.10
C ASN A 98 -21.90 -10.57 7.78
N ARG A 99 -22.28 -9.33 7.45
CA ARG A 99 -21.77 -8.58 6.28
C ARG A 99 -20.49 -7.81 6.55
N GLY A 100 -19.87 -8.00 7.74
CA GLY A 100 -18.58 -7.43 8.07
C GLY A 100 -18.61 -6.06 8.74
N ALA A 101 -19.74 -5.66 9.35
CA ALA A 101 -19.72 -4.53 10.27
C ALA A 101 -18.74 -4.83 11.42
N PHE A 102 -18.00 -3.79 11.83
CA PHE A 102 -17.01 -3.95 12.89
C PHE A 102 -17.66 -4.00 14.29
N ASP A 103 -18.69 -3.18 14.48
CA ASP A 103 -19.44 -3.09 15.74
C ASP A 103 -20.84 -2.50 15.48
N PHE A 104 -21.65 -2.39 16.52
CA PHE A 104 -22.95 -1.74 16.45
C PHE A 104 -23.25 -0.90 17.69
N ILE A 105 -24.18 0.05 17.55
CA ILE A 105 -24.70 0.91 18.62
C ILE A 105 -26.22 0.93 18.51
N THR A 106 -26.90 0.88 19.64
CA THR A 106 -28.37 0.93 19.69
C THR A 106 -28.88 2.38 19.91
N LYS A 107 -29.94 2.77 19.19
CA LYS A 107 -30.71 3.99 19.47
C LYS A 107 -31.63 3.78 20.69
N PRO A 108 -31.78 4.73 21.64
CA PRO A 108 -31.18 6.05 21.63
C PRO A 108 -29.67 5.99 21.88
N ILE A 109 -28.91 6.79 21.16
CA ILE A 109 -27.44 6.76 21.22
C ILE A 109 -26.95 7.14 22.61
N ASN A 110 -26.28 6.21 23.28
CA ASN A 110 -25.46 6.53 24.43
C ASN A 110 -24.09 7.05 23.95
N PHE A 111 -23.80 8.32 24.21
CA PHE A 111 -22.58 8.94 23.72
C PHE A 111 -21.30 8.39 24.38
N ASP A 112 -21.37 7.79 25.55
CA ASP A 112 -20.21 7.18 26.19
C ASP A 112 -19.88 5.84 25.50
N ASP A 113 -20.89 5.03 25.17
CA ASP A 113 -20.76 3.82 24.36
C ASP A 113 -20.27 4.17 22.93
N LEU A 114 -20.84 5.23 22.32
CA LEU A 114 -20.39 5.72 21.02
C LEU A 114 -18.90 6.07 21.05
N THR A 115 -18.45 6.78 22.08
CA THR A 115 -17.05 7.16 22.21
C THR A 115 -16.14 5.94 22.30
N ILE A 116 -16.46 4.97 23.15
CA ILE A 116 -15.69 3.74 23.32
C ILE A 116 -15.62 2.95 22.02
N THR A 117 -16.77 2.78 21.35
CA THR A 117 -16.85 2.05 20.08
C THR A 117 -16.07 2.76 18.97
N MET A 118 -16.17 4.09 18.87
CA MET A 118 -15.39 4.87 17.93
C MET A 118 -13.89 4.72 18.17
N GLU A 119 -13.41 4.89 19.40
CA GLU A 119 -11.98 4.78 19.74
C GLU A 119 -11.42 3.39 19.40
N LYS A 120 -12.16 2.32 19.75
CA LYS A 120 -11.82 0.94 19.42
C LYS A 120 -11.73 0.75 17.90
N THR A 121 -12.71 1.26 17.16
CA THR A 121 -12.81 1.10 15.70
C THR A 121 -11.69 1.88 14.99
N ILE A 122 -11.45 3.12 15.41
CA ILE A 122 -10.35 3.97 14.90
C ILE A 122 -9.00 3.29 15.11
N LYS A 123 -8.75 2.80 16.32
CA LYS A 123 -7.50 2.09 16.63
C LYS A 123 -7.29 0.90 15.70
N GLN A 124 -8.32 0.11 15.44
CA GLN A 124 -8.23 -1.04 14.54
C GLN A 124 -7.98 -0.61 13.09
N ALA A 125 -8.70 0.42 12.60
CA ALA A 125 -8.49 0.95 11.25
C ALA A 125 -7.06 1.46 11.06
N GLN A 126 -6.53 2.20 12.04
CA GLN A 126 -5.16 2.71 12.03
C GLN A 126 -4.11 1.59 12.07
N GLN A 127 -4.33 0.54 12.88
CA GLN A 127 -3.44 -0.63 12.90
C GLN A 127 -3.34 -1.29 11.52
N ILE A 128 -4.46 -1.49 10.84
CA ILE A 128 -4.50 -2.07 9.50
C ILE A 128 -3.76 -1.16 8.50
N LYS A 129 -4.04 0.15 8.50
CA LYS A 129 -3.36 1.12 7.62
C LYS A 129 -1.84 1.13 7.86
N ASN A 130 -1.41 1.12 9.12
CA ASN A 130 0.01 1.10 9.48
C ASN A 130 0.69 -0.21 9.03
N THR A 131 0.02 -1.35 9.21
CA THR A 131 0.53 -2.65 8.74
C THR A 131 0.68 -2.66 7.22
N LEU A 132 -0.32 -2.18 6.48
CA LEU A 132 -0.26 -2.09 5.02
C LEU A 132 0.83 -1.14 4.54
N LYS A 133 1.01 -0.01 5.22
CA LYS A 133 2.09 0.93 4.94
C LYS A 133 3.45 0.26 5.16
N ALA A 134 3.64 -0.40 6.29
CA ALA A 134 4.87 -1.14 6.59
C ALA A 134 5.15 -2.26 5.57
N VAL A 135 4.12 -3.00 5.13
CA VAL A 135 4.26 -4.01 4.08
C VAL A 135 4.67 -3.39 2.75
N LYS A 136 4.05 -2.26 2.37
CA LYS A 136 4.44 -1.52 1.15
C LYS A 136 5.87 -1.02 1.23
N GLU A 137 6.25 -0.39 2.33
CA GLU A 137 7.62 0.10 2.56
C GLU A 137 8.64 -1.06 2.54
N ASN A 138 8.31 -2.20 3.17
CA ASN A 138 9.15 -3.40 3.15
C ASN A 138 9.27 -4.01 1.75
N ASN A 139 8.19 -4.04 0.97
CA ASN A 139 8.25 -4.50 -0.42
C ASN A 139 9.09 -3.57 -1.30
N ILE A 140 9.04 -2.25 -1.08
CA ILE A 140 9.91 -1.29 -1.76
C ILE A 140 11.36 -1.53 -1.34
N LEU A 141 11.64 -1.71 -0.04
CA LEU A 141 12.98 -2.01 0.45
C LEU A 141 13.53 -3.31 -0.14
N LYS A 142 12.69 -4.35 -0.28
CA LYS A 142 13.06 -5.62 -0.94
C LYS A 142 13.47 -5.46 -2.42
N MET A 143 13.00 -4.43 -3.09
CA MET A 143 13.42 -4.13 -4.46
C MET A 143 14.84 -3.50 -4.54
N TYR A 144 15.31 -2.92 -3.44
CA TYR A 144 16.60 -2.20 -3.37
C TYR A 144 17.62 -2.84 -2.44
N VAL A 145 17.20 -3.77 -1.60
CA VAL A 145 18.06 -4.43 -0.60
C VAL A 145 17.89 -5.94 -0.70
N ASP A 146 19.00 -6.64 -0.69
CA ASP A 146 19.09 -8.10 -0.69
C ASP A 146 18.24 -8.71 0.45
N GLU A 147 17.51 -9.79 0.16
CA GLU A 147 16.66 -10.48 1.14
C GLU A 147 17.48 -11.01 2.34
N ASN A 148 18.73 -11.39 2.14
CA ASN A 148 19.61 -11.81 3.22
C ASN A 148 19.98 -10.64 4.14
N VAL A 149 20.15 -9.43 3.59
CA VAL A 149 20.38 -8.22 4.39
C VAL A 149 19.12 -7.86 5.18
N LEU A 150 17.94 -7.97 4.58
CA LEU A 150 16.67 -7.73 5.28
C LEU A 150 16.41 -8.77 6.38
N ASN A 151 16.68 -10.04 6.11
CA ASN A 151 16.56 -11.11 7.10
C ASN A 151 17.57 -10.93 8.24
N PHE A 152 18.76 -10.48 7.91
CA PHE A 152 19.78 -10.11 8.90
C PHE A 152 19.33 -8.94 9.76
N MET A 153 18.72 -7.92 9.16
CA MET A 153 18.18 -6.75 9.87
C MET A 153 16.91 -7.05 10.69
N GLY A 154 16.12 -8.06 10.36
CA GLY A 154 14.86 -8.42 11.06
C GLY A 154 15.02 -9.44 12.21
N GLY A 155 16.18 -10.06 12.37
CA GLY A 155 16.42 -11.05 13.43
C GLY A 155 16.74 -10.41 14.78
N GLN A 156 16.20 -10.98 15.87
CA GLN A 156 16.46 -10.53 17.25
C GLN A 156 17.94 -10.70 17.72
N GLU A 157 18.81 -11.22 16.89
CA GLU A 157 20.24 -11.41 17.19
C GLU A 157 21.12 -10.27 16.61
N TYR A 158 20.57 -9.08 16.56
CA TYR A 158 21.17 -7.91 15.91
C TYR A 158 22.57 -7.53 16.42
N GLU A 159 22.83 -7.68 17.72
CA GLU A 159 24.08 -7.21 18.31
C GLU A 159 25.27 -8.18 18.12
N SER A 160 25.01 -9.48 17.97
CA SER A 160 26.08 -10.48 17.88
C SER A 160 26.52 -10.85 16.45
N LYS A 161 25.63 -10.71 15.45
CA LYS A 161 25.93 -11.07 14.05
C LYS A 161 26.50 -9.93 13.20
N ILE A 162 26.30 -8.68 13.56
CA ILE A 162 26.89 -7.51 12.87
C ILE A 162 28.43 -7.55 12.88
N MET A 163 29.03 -8.25 13.85
CA MET A 163 30.48 -8.33 14.02
C MET A 163 31.15 -9.54 13.32
N VAL A 164 30.38 -10.43 12.70
CA VAL A 164 30.95 -11.58 12.00
C VAL A 164 31.10 -11.22 10.51
N ASN A 165 32.28 -10.74 10.16
CA ASN A 165 32.68 -10.62 8.75
C ASN A 165 32.98 -12.03 8.21
N GLU A 166 32.13 -12.51 7.33
CA GLU A 166 32.36 -13.73 6.60
C GLU A 166 33.03 -13.40 5.26
N ASN A 167 34.24 -13.88 5.06
CA ASN A 167 34.92 -13.76 3.77
C ASN A 167 34.41 -14.87 2.86
N ILE A 168 33.71 -14.47 1.80
CA ILE A 168 33.20 -15.36 0.77
C ILE A 168 33.91 -15.11 -0.56
N GLU A 169 34.19 -16.15 -1.29
CA GLU A 169 34.68 -16.06 -2.65
C GLU A 169 33.47 -15.88 -3.60
N GLY A 170 33.51 -14.88 -4.46
CA GLY A 170 32.41 -14.56 -5.37
C GLY A 170 32.83 -13.59 -6.48
N SER A 171 32.01 -13.51 -7.50
CA SER A 171 32.14 -12.52 -8.61
C SER A 171 31.08 -11.45 -8.50
N VAL A 172 31.48 -10.21 -8.74
CA VAL A 172 30.56 -9.07 -8.77
C VAL A 172 30.44 -8.59 -10.22
N LEU A 173 29.22 -8.50 -10.69
CA LEU A 173 28.88 -8.00 -12.02
C LEU A 173 28.24 -6.63 -11.92
N PHE A 174 28.77 -5.66 -12.65
CA PHE A 174 28.12 -4.38 -12.88
C PHE A 174 27.68 -4.29 -14.34
N VAL A 175 26.44 -3.93 -14.56
CA VAL A 175 25.86 -3.72 -15.90
C VAL A 175 25.27 -2.33 -15.96
N ASP A 176 25.72 -1.53 -16.92
CA ASP A 176 25.31 -0.13 -17.07
C ASP A 176 24.78 0.14 -18.49
N LEU A 177 23.83 1.08 -18.63
CA LEU A 177 23.23 1.47 -19.90
C LEU A 177 24.02 2.62 -20.54
N CYS A 178 24.83 2.32 -21.54
CA CYS A 178 25.64 3.33 -22.22
C CYS A 178 24.78 4.44 -22.85
N GLY A 179 25.01 5.68 -22.42
CA GLY A 179 24.38 6.88 -22.98
C GLY A 179 23.00 7.21 -22.41
N PHE A 180 22.60 6.55 -21.34
CA PHE A 180 21.31 6.78 -20.68
C PHE A 180 21.13 8.23 -20.20
N THR A 181 22.16 8.85 -19.63
CA THR A 181 22.12 10.25 -19.15
C THR A 181 21.64 11.24 -20.22
N LYS A 182 22.13 11.12 -21.47
CA LYS A 182 21.72 12.00 -22.57
C LYS A 182 20.25 11.83 -22.95
N ILE A 183 19.72 10.65 -22.75
CA ILE A 183 18.31 10.32 -23.06
C ILE A 183 17.40 10.82 -21.95
N SER A 184 17.78 10.61 -20.72
CA SER A 184 17.00 11.07 -19.56
C SER A 184 16.84 12.58 -19.53
N GLU A 185 17.84 13.34 -19.98
CA GLU A 185 17.78 14.80 -20.11
C GLU A 185 16.86 15.28 -21.25
N SER A 186 16.68 14.49 -22.30
CA SER A 186 15.92 14.88 -23.50
C SER A 186 14.54 14.25 -23.63
N SER A 187 14.21 13.28 -22.77
CA SER A 187 12.96 12.50 -22.85
C SER A 187 11.98 12.87 -21.73
N LYS A 188 10.69 12.60 -21.97
CA LYS A 188 9.67 12.76 -20.91
C LYS A 188 9.89 11.75 -19.79
N PRO A 189 9.64 12.12 -18.51
CA PRO A 189 9.86 11.22 -17.36
C PRO A 189 9.22 9.84 -17.50
N ASP A 190 7.98 9.77 -17.97
CA ASP A 190 7.23 8.51 -18.13
C ASP A 190 7.90 7.57 -19.15
N VAL A 191 8.49 8.13 -20.22
CA VAL A 191 9.23 7.37 -21.25
C VAL A 191 10.51 6.82 -20.66
N VAL A 192 11.22 7.64 -19.86
CA VAL A 192 12.47 7.24 -19.19
C VAL A 192 12.22 6.09 -18.22
N VAL A 193 11.17 6.20 -17.37
CA VAL A 193 10.81 5.15 -16.41
C VAL A 193 10.40 3.85 -17.12
N LYS A 194 9.57 3.93 -18.18
CA LYS A 194 9.18 2.75 -18.95
C LYS A 194 10.37 2.06 -19.60
N MET A 195 11.31 2.86 -20.11
CA MET A 195 12.54 2.38 -20.73
C MET A 195 13.43 1.68 -19.70
N LEU A 196 13.69 2.31 -18.54
CA LEU A 196 14.47 1.70 -17.45
C LEU A 196 13.90 0.36 -17.03
N ASN A 197 12.59 0.31 -16.76
CA ASN A 197 11.94 -0.93 -16.34
C ASN A 197 12.10 -2.04 -17.39
N THR A 198 11.98 -1.73 -18.69
CA THR A 198 12.16 -2.72 -19.75
C THR A 198 13.58 -3.29 -19.77
N TYR A 199 14.60 -2.45 -19.59
CA TYR A 199 15.99 -2.90 -19.56
C TYR A 199 16.34 -3.61 -18.28
N PHE A 200 15.87 -3.12 -17.13
CA PHE A 200 16.06 -3.80 -15.84
C PHE A 200 15.43 -5.19 -15.83
N ASP A 201 14.20 -5.34 -16.32
CA ASP A 201 13.56 -6.66 -16.43
C ASP A 201 14.40 -7.64 -17.26
N ALA A 202 14.97 -7.16 -18.37
CA ALA A 202 15.82 -7.98 -19.20
C ALA A 202 17.14 -8.37 -18.50
N MET A 203 17.80 -7.42 -17.82
CA MET A 203 19.05 -7.67 -17.09
C MET A 203 18.83 -8.61 -15.90
N VAL A 204 17.81 -8.33 -15.07
CA VAL A 204 17.48 -9.12 -13.89
C VAL A 204 17.18 -10.55 -14.24
N LYS A 205 16.41 -10.78 -15.33
CA LYS A 205 16.08 -12.13 -15.78
C LYS A 205 17.32 -12.95 -16.09
N GLU A 206 18.23 -12.42 -16.90
CA GLU A 206 19.45 -13.13 -17.30
C GLU A 206 20.40 -13.39 -16.09
N ILE A 207 20.42 -12.48 -15.12
CA ILE A 207 21.20 -12.65 -13.87
C ILE A 207 20.59 -13.80 -13.04
N ILE A 208 19.28 -13.82 -12.86
CA ILE A 208 18.59 -14.85 -12.08
C ILE A 208 18.71 -16.22 -12.76
N ASP A 209 18.57 -16.28 -14.08
CA ASP A 209 18.68 -17.52 -14.86
C ASP A 209 20.07 -18.17 -14.70
N GLN A 210 21.11 -17.38 -14.39
CA GLN A 210 22.46 -17.85 -14.06
C GLN A 210 22.71 -17.98 -12.54
N ASN A 211 21.66 -18.03 -11.73
CA ASN A 211 21.73 -18.08 -10.26
C ASN A 211 22.57 -16.94 -9.66
N GLY A 212 22.58 -15.78 -10.30
CA GLY A 212 23.11 -14.53 -9.76
C GLY A 212 22.11 -13.87 -8.82
N HIS A 213 22.63 -13.08 -7.93
CA HIS A 213 21.86 -12.37 -6.92
C HIS A 213 21.95 -10.85 -7.16
N ILE A 214 20.81 -10.17 -7.30
CA ILE A 214 20.79 -8.71 -7.47
C ILE A 214 21.09 -8.07 -6.12
N ASP A 215 22.17 -7.31 -6.04
CA ASP A 215 22.52 -6.56 -4.82
C ASP A 215 21.77 -5.23 -4.76
N LYS A 216 21.87 -4.43 -5.79
CA LYS A 216 21.18 -3.13 -5.88
C LYS A 216 21.14 -2.57 -7.30
N PHE A 217 20.27 -1.58 -7.48
CA PHE A 217 20.27 -0.71 -8.65
C PHE A 217 21.00 0.61 -8.31
N ILE A 218 21.85 1.08 -9.21
CA ILE A 218 22.66 2.30 -9.05
C ILE A 218 22.39 3.21 -10.26
N GLY A 219 21.37 4.06 -10.16
CA GLY A 219 20.89 4.85 -11.30
C GLY A 219 20.34 3.96 -12.41
N ASP A 220 21.03 3.90 -13.54
CA ASP A 220 20.73 3.05 -14.70
C ASP A 220 21.57 1.75 -14.74
N ALA A 221 22.35 1.49 -13.69
CA ALA A 221 23.16 0.29 -13.56
C ALA A 221 22.54 -0.73 -12.59
N VAL A 222 22.88 -2.00 -12.81
CA VAL A 222 22.56 -3.13 -11.94
C VAL A 222 23.85 -3.71 -11.37
N MET A 223 23.91 -3.90 -10.06
CA MET A 223 24.95 -4.65 -9.39
C MET A 223 24.42 -6.02 -8.99
N ALA A 224 25.14 -7.07 -9.38
CA ALA A 224 24.80 -8.46 -9.03
C ALA A 224 26.01 -9.21 -8.48
N VAL A 225 25.75 -10.16 -7.59
CA VAL A 225 26.76 -11.00 -6.94
C VAL A 225 26.51 -12.47 -7.26
N PHE A 226 27.57 -13.18 -7.66
CA PHE A 226 27.57 -14.61 -7.91
C PHE A 226 28.47 -15.29 -6.87
N ARG A 227 27.95 -16.32 -6.22
CA ARG A 227 28.63 -17.03 -5.10
C ARG A 227 28.61 -18.53 -5.36
N GLY A 228 29.51 -19.26 -4.69
CA GLY A 228 29.61 -20.74 -4.78
C GLY A 228 30.31 -21.23 -6.04
N GLU A 229 30.08 -22.48 -6.42
CA GLU A 229 30.78 -23.09 -7.54
C GLU A 229 30.49 -22.39 -8.87
N TYR A 230 31.47 -22.24 -9.71
CA TYR A 230 31.42 -21.62 -11.03
C TYR A 230 30.87 -20.18 -11.02
N HIS A 231 31.04 -19.44 -9.92
CA HIS A 231 30.56 -18.08 -9.80
C HIS A 231 31.07 -17.14 -10.89
N LEU A 232 32.33 -17.30 -11.34
CA LEU A 232 32.92 -16.50 -12.39
C LEU A 232 32.32 -16.83 -13.78
N ASP A 233 32.19 -18.13 -14.09
CA ASP A 233 31.63 -18.58 -15.37
C ASP A 233 30.16 -18.11 -15.51
N ARG A 234 29.38 -18.27 -14.44
CA ARG A 234 27.98 -17.82 -14.38
C ARG A 234 27.83 -16.29 -14.52
N ALA A 235 28.76 -15.53 -13.92
CA ALA A 235 28.77 -14.08 -14.07
C ALA A 235 29.07 -13.65 -15.53
N ILE A 236 30.01 -14.34 -16.19
CA ILE A 236 30.35 -14.11 -17.59
C ILE A 236 29.18 -14.50 -18.51
N ASP A 237 28.56 -15.65 -18.27
CA ASP A 237 27.42 -16.12 -19.05
C ASP A 237 26.24 -15.15 -18.92
N ALA A 238 25.95 -14.64 -17.71
CA ALA A 238 24.95 -13.63 -17.47
C ALA A 238 25.26 -12.34 -18.25
N ALA A 239 26.50 -11.85 -18.19
CA ALA A 239 26.89 -10.62 -18.93
C ALA A 239 26.73 -10.77 -20.45
N LEU A 240 27.10 -11.93 -21.01
CA LEU A 240 26.93 -12.23 -22.43
C LEU A 240 25.45 -12.35 -22.81
N ALA A 241 24.64 -13.00 -21.98
CA ALA A 241 23.23 -13.14 -22.18
C ALA A 241 22.50 -11.79 -22.14
N ILE A 242 22.83 -10.94 -21.15
CA ILE A 242 22.31 -9.57 -21.03
C ILE A 242 22.61 -8.76 -22.29
N ARG A 243 23.85 -8.75 -22.75
CA ARG A 243 24.25 -8.04 -23.97
C ARG A 243 23.45 -8.51 -25.17
N ASN A 244 23.28 -9.80 -25.36
CA ASN A 244 22.51 -10.37 -26.45
C ASN A 244 21.04 -10.01 -26.34
N ARG A 245 20.48 -10.11 -25.15
CA ARG A 245 19.08 -9.80 -24.87
C ARG A 245 18.75 -8.34 -25.12
N ILE A 246 19.54 -7.41 -24.61
CA ILE A 246 19.35 -5.97 -24.80
C ILE A 246 19.45 -5.58 -26.28
N ASN A 247 20.39 -6.17 -27.02
CA ASN A 247 20.51 -5.93 -28.45
C ASN A 247 19.30 -6.45 -29.27
N SER A 248 18.56 -7.41 -28.73
CA SER A 248 17.37 -8.00 -29.36
C SER A 248 16.05 -7.31 -28.97
N LEU A 249 16.07 -6.42 -27.98
CA LEU A 249 14.85 -5.73 -27.54
C LEU A 249 14.34 -4.78 -28.61
N PRO A 250 13.00 -4.68 -28.79
CA PRO A 250 12.43 -3.70 -29.70
C PRO A 250 12.75 -2.27 -29.20
N LYS A 251 12.93 -1.36 -30.15
CA LYS A 251 13.13 0.06 -29.82
C LYS A 251 11.91 0.57 -29.05
N VAL A 252 12.17 1.28 -27.94
CA VAL A 252 11.09 1.87 -27.16
C VAL A 252 10.49 3.04 -27.94
N GLU A 253 9.15 3.04 -28.07
CA GLU A 253 8.40 4.12 -28.73
C GLU A 253 8.76 5.49 -28.16
N GLY A 254 9.11 6.43 -29.02
CA GLY A 254 9.51 7.80 -28.65
C GLY A 254 11.01 8.06 -28.63
N ASN A 255 11.86 7.05 -28.87
CA ASN A 255 13.32 7.23 -28.92
C ASN A 255 13.98 6.38 -30.02
N GLU A 256 13.64 6.64 -31.29
CA GLU A 256 14.13 5.89 -32.45
C GLU A 256 15.66 5.97 -32.67
N LYS A 257 16.33 6.92 -32.01
CA LYS A 257 17.78 7.17 -32.17
C LYS A 257 18.64 6.39 -31.17
N PHE A 258 18.04 5.74 -30.16
CA PHE A 258 18.78 5.04 -29.13
C PHE A 258 18.96 3.54 -29.45
N GLN A 259 20.21 3.11 -29.59
CA GLN A 259 20.58 1.70 -29.51
C GLN A 259 21.29 1.49 -28.17
N PRO A 260 20.64 0.77 -27.22
CA PRO A 260 21.30 0.47 -25.97
C PRO A 260 22.57 -0.35 -26.24
N LYS A 261 23.65 0.04 -25.60
CA LYS A 261 24.88 -0.76 -25.48
C LYS A 261 25.10 -1.02 -24.01
N VAL A 262 25.49 -2.21 -23.71
CA VAL A 262 25.85 -2.67 -22.36
C VAL A 262 27.35 -2.97 -22.34
#